data_27768a2e6e346e3f2c7ba5f895ebab60
#
_entry.id   27768a2e6e346e3f2c7ba5f895ebab60
#
_cell.length_a   1.000
_cell.length_b   1.000
_cell.length_c   1.000
_cell.angle_alpha   90.00
_cell.angle_beta   90.00
_cell.angle_gamma   90.00
#
_symmetry.space_group_name_H-M   'P 1'
#
loop_
_entity.id
_entity.type
_entity.pdbx_description
1 polymer ?
#
loop_
_entity_poly.entity_id
_entity_poly.type
_entity_poly.pdbx_seq_one_letter_code
_entity_poly.pdbx_strand_id
1 'polypeptide(L)'
;MKKRVTALLLSALLAALPLVSCGSTDSGDEVTTDSQPGEATTTSEVPAETSGVPDDLDLEGETINIWYTTESVSVAETYVDIAGELTGDIMDDTIYNLNRSVEDKLNCTLNFYNSGCLTSETGAEVPKLILAGDTSYDVYHVVQWNAAKLAAEGYYLNVYDAPYLSLDKPWWDAEYMQEMTVGENTLYALVGDNAIDRTRCLDCVYYNKDMYEDFYRDRDGLYTEVLEGNWTWEMLRQISSDVYSDLNNDGVATRDDRLGYCINDYNNLDALFYGTGARVTERDEEGMPTLVLNNERVANIIEDVYELCFNTEGVYF
;
A
#
# COMPACT_ATOMS: atom_id res chain seq x y z
N MET A 1 28.11 -8.47 -14.50
CA MET A 1 27.18 -7.84 -15.45
C MET A 1 25.74 -8.02 -15.00
N LYS A 2 25.21 -9.25 -14.76
CA LYS A 2 23.81 -9.49 -14.28
C LYS A 2 23.40 -8.63 -13.08
N LYS A 3 24.22 -8.51 -12.03
CA LYS A 3 23.88 -7.71 -10.82
C LYS A 3 23.66 -6.21 -11.08
N ARG A 4 24.27 -5.64 -12.12
CA ARG A 4 24.09 -4.23 -12.47
C ARG A 4 22.80 -4.00 -13.26
N VAL A 5 22.37 -5.00 -14.01
CA VAL A 5 21.17 -4.97 -14.84
C VAL A 5 19.91 -5.02 -13.97
N THR A 6 19.88 -5.86 -12.94
CA THR A 6 18.75 -5.98 -12.01
C THR A 6 18.47 -4.67 -11.26
N ALA A 7 19.51 -3.96 -10.86
CA ALA A 7 19.35 -2.67 -10.20
C ALA A 7 18.84 -1.57 -11.15
N LEU A 8 19.21 -1.64 -12.41
CA LEU A 8 18.78 -0.71 -13.46
C LEU A 8 17.28 -0.81 -13.77
N LEU A 9 16.73 -2.00 -13.67
CA LEU A 9 15.31 -2.24 -13.97
C LEU A 9 14.34 -1.69 -12.94
N LEU A 10 14.69 -1.81 -11.66
CA LEU A 10 13.85 -1.22 -10.61
C LEU A 10 13.69 0.29 -10.81
N SER A 11 14.74 0.98 -11.21
CA SER A 11 14.67 2.42 -11.47
C SER A 11 13.86 2.79 -12.72
N ALA A 12 13.83 1.93 -13.71
CA ALA A 12 13.12 2.19 -14.96
C ALA A 12 11.61 1.91 -14.86
N LEU A 13 11.19 0.91 -14.10
CA LEU A 13 9.77 0.65 -13.83
C LEU A 13 9.07 1.86 -13.20
N LEU A 14 9.80 2.63 -12.41
CA LEU A 14 9.26 3.80 -11.70
C LEU A 14 9.39 5.12 -12.49
N ALA A 15 10.32 5.19 -13.43
CA ALA A 15 10.51 6.38 -14.24
C ALA A 15 9.49 6.55 -15.38
N ALA A 16 8.68 5.55 -15.67
CA ALA A 16 7.70 5.56 -16.75
C ALA A 16 6.32 6.15 -16.37
N LEU A 17 6.08 6.44 -15.08
CA LEU A 17 4.80 6.89 -14.55
C LEU A 17 4.26 8.27 -14.97
N PRO A 18 5.03 9.25 -15.45
CA PRO A 18 4.48 10.58 -15.76
C PRO A 18 3.79 10.74 -17.12
N LEU A 19 3.66 9.70 -17.94
CA LEU A 19 3.27 9.89 -19.36
C LEU A 19 1.81 9.58 -19.70
N VAL A 20 0.96 9.22 -18.77
CA VAL A 20 -0.48 9.01 -19.04
C VAL A 20 -1.30 10.18 -18.52
N SER A 21 -1.22 11.30 -19.23
CA SER A 21 -2.22 12.36 -19.15
C SER A 21 -3.41 11.98 -20.03
N CYS A 22 -4.58 11.82 -19.46
CA CYS A 22 -5.85 11.56 -20.13
C CYS A 22 -6.12 12.57 -21.24
N GLY A 23 -6.09 12.13 -22.48
CA GLY A 23 -6.73 12.80 -23.61
C GLY A 23 -8.14 12.23 -23.79
N SER A 24 -9.16 12.95 -23.32
CA SER A 24 -10.56 12.64 -23.61
C SER A 24 -10.89 13.07 -25.03
N THR A 25 -11.29 12.14 -25.88
CA THR A 25 -11.97 12.44 -27.15
C THR A 25 -13.47 12.50 -26.92
N ASP A 26 -13.99 13.67 -27.21
CA ASP A 26 -15.35 14.11 -27.20
C ASP A 26 -16.25 13.36 -28.19
N SER A 27 -17.44 12.97 -27.77
CA SER A 27 -18.59 12.82 -28.66
C SER A 27 -19.85 13.23 -27.91
N GLY A 28 -20.44 14.34 -28.39
CA GLY A 28 -21.43 15.15 -27.73
C GLY A 28 -22.81 14.52 -27.55
N ASP A 29 -23.50 15.12 -26.60
CA ASP A 29 -24.92 15.44 -26.68
C ASP A 29 -25.22 16.65 -25.79
N GLU A 30 -25.93 17.64 -26.38
CA GLU A 30 -26.27 18.92 -25.76
C GLU A 30 -27.31 18.74 -24.66
N VAL A 31 -27.02 19.27 -23.48
CA VAL A 31 -28.05 19.76 -22.54
C VAL A 31 -27.60 21.09 -21.98
N THR A 32 -28.31 22.15 -22.38
CA THR A 32 -28.14 23.52 -21.89
C THR A 32 -28.64 23.65 -20.46
N THR A 33 -27.80 24.09 -19.53
CA THR A 33 -28.19 24.87 -18.38
C THR A 33 -27.12 25.88 -18.00
N ASP A 34 -27.56 27.11 -17.92
CA ASP A 34 -26.89 28.36 -17.57
C ASP A 34 -26.27 28.29 -16.18
N SER A 35 -24.95 28.56 -16.05
CA SER A 35 -24.31 28.90 -14.79
C SER A 35 -23.02 29.69 -15.05
N GLN A 36 -22.89 30.77 -14.33
CA GLN A 36 -21.85 31.82 -14.37
C GLN A 36 -20.40 31.28 -14.34
N PRO A 37 -19.42 32.09 -14.83
CA PRO A 37 -18.02 31.68 -14.94
C PRO A 37 -17.34 31.69 -13.57
N GLY A 38 -16.98 30.50 -13.09
CA GLY A 38 -16.04 30.33 -12.00
C GLY A 38 -14.60 30.56 -12.47
N GLU A 39 -13.81 31.20 -11.63
CA GLU A 39 -12.40 31.53 -11.82
C GLU A 39 -11.59 30.35 -12.35
N ALA A 40 -10.83 30.62 -13.40
CA ALA A 40 -9.86 29.68 -13.95
C ALA A 40 -8.76 29.43 -12.89
N THR A 41 -8.82 28.27 -12.24
CA THR A 41 -7.70 27.76 -11.47
C THR A 41 -6.57 27.47 -12.45
N THR A 42 -5.56 28.32 -12.48
CA THR A 42 -4.29 28.04 -13.14
C THR A 42 -3.68 26.84 -12.43
N THR A 43 -3.82 25.67 -13.01
CA THR A 43 -2.98 24.51 -12.68
C THR A 43 -1.56 24.93 -13.02
N SER A 44 -0.74 25.24 -12.03
CA SER A 44 0.70 25.34 -12.22
C SER A 44 1.16 23.95 -12.63
N GLU A 45 1.68 23.81 -13.84
CA GLU A 45 2.36 22.59 -14.24
C GLU A 45 3.51 22.36 -13.26
N VAL A 46 3.38 21.34 -12.41
CA VAL A 46 4.50 20.85 -11.62
C VAL A 46 5.50 20.32 -12.63
N PRO A 47 6.76 20.77 -12.64
CA PRO A 47 7.76 20.26 -13.57
C PRO A 47 7.82 18.74 -13.44
N ALA A 48 7.80 18.03 -14.58
CA ALA A 48 7.93 16.59 -14.56
C ALA A 48 9.28 16.22 -13.92
N GLU A 49 9.22 15.43 -12.85
CA GLU A 49 10.42 14.93 -12.19
C GLU A 49 11.21 14.03 -13.16
N THR A 50 12.52 14.22 -13.21
CA THR A 50 13.40 13.41 -14.08
C THR A 50 13.94 12.22 -13.31
N SER A 51 13.90 11.04 -13.91
CA SER A 51 14.55 9.85 -13.36
C SER A 51 16.09 9.94 -13.48
N GLY A 52 16.79 9.22 -12.61
CA GLY A 52 18.25 9.07 -12.70
C GLY A 52 18.71 8.10 -13.79
N VAL A 53 17.79 7.50 -14.53
CA VAL A 53 18.09 6.55 -15.62
C VAL A 53 18.60 7.32 -16.84
N PRO A 54 19.80 7.02 -17.36
CA PRO A 54 20.30 7.64 -18.59
C PRO A 54 19.38 7.39 -19.77
N ASP A 55 19.17 8.43 -20.60
CA ASP A 55 18.30 8.32 -21.79
C ASP A 55 18.84 7.36 -22.86
N ASP A 56 20.14 7.14 -22.88
CA ASP A 56 20.86 6.25 -23.79
C ASP A 56 21.12 4.85 -23.21
N LEU A 57 20.51 4.51 -22.09
CA LEU A 57 20.65 3.19 -21.51
C LEU A 57 19.95 2.15 -22.37
N ASP A 58 20.74 1.21 -22.89
CA ASP A 58 20.29 0.09 -23.73
C ASP A 58 20.71 -1.23 -23.07
N LEU A 59 19.74 -2.12 -22.80
CA LEU A 59 19.99 -3.44 -22.22
C LEU A 59 20.20 -4.53 -23.29
N GLU A 60 20.37 -4.14 -24.56
CA GLU A 60 20.78 -5.02 -25.66
C GLU A 60 19.84 -6.23 -25.87
N GLY A 61 18.56 -6.09 -25.55
CA GLY A 61 17.56 -7.15 -25.67
C GLY A 61 17.62 -8.20 -24.55
N GLU A 62 18.27 -7.92 -23.42
CA GLU A 62 18.28 -8.84 -22.26
C GLU A 62 16.87 -9.15 -21.76
N THR A 63 16.66 -10.37 -21.28
CA THR A 63 15.42 -10.77 -20.61
C THR A 63 15.61 -10.68 -19.10
N ILE A 64 14.69 -9.98 -18.45
CA ILE A 64 14.65 -9.82 -17.01
C ILE A 64 13.52 -10.67 -16.46
N ASN A 65 13.87 -11.62 -15.62
CA ASN A 65 12.93 -12.57 -15.04
C ASN A 65 12.50 -12.12 -13.64
N ILE A 66 11.21 -11.87 -13.49
CA ILE A 66 10.60 -11.39 -12.26
C ILE A 66 9.76 -12.52 -11.67
N TRP A 67 10.18 -13.01 -10.52
CA TRP A 67 9.44 -14.00 -9.76
C TRP A 67 8.41 -13.30 -8.87
N TYR A 68 7.16 -13.76 -8.91
CA TYR A 68 6.09 -13.21 -8.07
C TYR A 68 5.05 -14.27 -7.70
N THR A 69 4.12 -13.93 -6.84
CA THR A 69 2.93 -14.73 -6.56
C THR A 69 1.72 -13.82 -6.36
N THR A 70 0.56 -14.34 -6.75
CA THR A 70 -0.74 -13.69 -6.58
C THR A 70 -1.63 -14.46 -5.61
N GLU A 71 -1.22 -15.64 -5.18
CA GLU A 71 -2.01 -16.52 -4.32
C GLU A 71 -1.97 -16.05 -2.86
N SER A 72 -3.14 -15.89 -2.25
CA SER A 72 -3.26 -15.56 -0.83
C SER A 72 -4.30 -16.45 -0.13
N VAL A 73 -4.02 -16.81 1.12
CA VAL A 73 -4.96 -17.58 1.95
C VAL A 73 -6.11 -16.74 2.50
N SER A 74 -5.92 -15.44 2.59
CA SER A 74 -6.86 -14.52 3.24
C SER A 74 -7.78 -13.79 2.28
N VAL A 75 -7.45 -13.75 1.00
CA VAL A 75 -8.28 -13.13 -0.04
C VAL A 75 -8.46 -14.11 -1.18
N ALA A 76 -9.71 -14.30 -1.60
CA ALA A 76 -10.05 -15.22 -2.67
C ALA A 76 -9.70 -14.69 -4.07
N GLU A 77 -9.17 -13.46 -4.15
CA GLU A 77 -8.86 -12.79 -5.39
C GLU A 77 -7.36 -12.74 -5.62
N THR A 78 -7.00 -12.95 -6.87
CA THR A 78 -5.65 -12.82 -7.37
C THR A 78 -5.31 -11.34 -7.55
N TYR A 79 -4.27 -10.87 -6.90
CA TYR A 79 -3.78 -9.51 -7.12
C TYR A 79 -2.75 -9.50 -8.24
N VAL A 80 -3.00 -8.70 -9.27
CA VAL A 80 -2.04 -8.43 -10.35
C VAL A 80 -1.45 -7.06 -10.11
N ASP A 81 -0.27 -7.02 -9.51
CA ASP A 81 0.38 -5.78 -9.12
C ASP A 81 1.46 -5.34 -10.14
N ILE A 82 2.10 -6.30 -10.79
CA ILE A 82 3.23 -6.04 -11.67
C ILE A 82 3.12 -6.67 -13.06
N ALA A 83 2.32 -7.73 -13.23
CA ALA A 83 2.18 -8.45 -14.49
C ALA A 83 0.79 -8.19 -15.07
N GLY A 84 0.62 -7.15 -15.86
CA GLY A 84 -0.64 -6.83 -16.53
C GLY A 84 -0.86 -7.62 -17.80
N GLU A 85 -2.11 -7.81 -18.18
CA GLU A 85 -2.54 -8.39 -19.45
C GLU A 85 -3.59 -7.47 -20.11
N LEU A 86 -3.72 -7.53 -21.43
CA LEU A 86 -4.78 -6.79 -22.14
C LEU A 86 -6.11 -7.53 -21.99
N THR A 87 -6.89 -7.15 -20.99
CA THR A 87 -8.17 -7.77 -20.65
C THR A 87 -9.37 -6.86 -20.90
N GLY A 88 -9.15 -5.56 -21.08
CA GLY A 88 -10.16 -4.51 -21.09
C GLY A 88 -10.45 -3.97 -19.68
N ASP A 89 -9.84 -4.51 -18.63
CA ASP A 89 -9.79 -3.89 -17.31
C ASP A 89 -8.76 -2.77 -17.31
N ILE A 90 -9.13 -1.61 -16.76
CA ILE A 90 -8.29 -0.41 -16.81
C ILE A 90 -6.97 -0.59 -16.05
N MET A 91 -6.97 -1.36 -14.97
CA MET A 91 -5.77 -1.58 -14.16
C MET A 91 -4.81 -2.53 -14.88
N ASP A 92 -5.30 -3.67 -15.34
CA ASP A 92 -4.51 -4.65 -16.09
C ASP A 92 -3.90 -4.05 -17.35
N ASP A 93 -4.73 -3.36 -18.14
CA ASP A 93 -4.29 -2.71 -19.37
C ASP A 93 -3.25 -1.62 -19.11
N THR A 94 -3.39 -0.87 -18.01
CA THR A 94 -2.42 0.16 -17.61
C THR A 94 -1.07 -0.44 -17.21
N ILE A 95 -1.08 -1.49 -16.40
CA ILE A 95 0.13 -2.22 -15.99
C ILE A 95 0.81 -2.84 -17.21
N TYR A 96 0.05 -3.46 -18.11
CA TYR A 96 0.57 -4.02 -19.34
C TYR A 96 1.27 -2.95 -20.19
N ASN A 97 0.61 -1.81 -20.43
CA ASN A 97 1.17 -0.73 -21.24
C ASN A 97 2.40 -0.10 -20.58
N LEU A 98 2.41 0.04 -19.25
CA LEU A 98 3.58 0.48 -18.50
C LEU A 98 4.78 -0.46 -18.73
N ASN A 99 4.56 -1.77 -18.57
CA ASN A 99 5.62 -2.77 -18.82
C ASN A 99 6.16 -2.67 -20.24
N ARG A 100 5.30 -2.52 -21.25
CA ARG A 100 5.74 -2.34 -22.64
C ARG A 100 6.56 -1.07 -22.84
N SER A 101 6.18 0.03 -22.18
CA SER A 101 6.94 1.28 -22.28
C SER A 101 8.34 1.16 -21.66
N VAL A 102 8.49 0.37 -20.60
CA VAL A 102 9.80 0.08 -19.99
C VAL A 102 10.66 -0.78 -20.91
N GLU A 103 10.09 -1.82 -21.51
CA GLU A 103 10.78 -2.67 -22.48
C GLU A 103 11.27 -1.90 -23.70
N ASP A 104 10.42 -1.05 -24.24
CA ASP A 104 10.76 -0.19 -25.38
C ASP A 104 11.86 0.82 -25.03
N LYS A 105 11.75 1.45 -23.86
CA LYS A 105 12.72 2.46 -23.38
C LYS A 105 14.10 1.87 -23.13
N LEU A 106 14.17 0.67 -22.59
CA LEU A 106 15.42 0.04 -22.18
C LEU A 106 15.94 -1.02 -23.15
N ASN A 107 15.20 -1.29 -24.22
CA ASN A 107 15.50 -2.39 -25.16
C ASN A 107 15.72 -3.72 -24.38
N CYS A 108 14.70 -4.17 -23.64
CA CYS A 108 14.73 -5.41 -22.87
C CYS A 108 13.40 -6.15 -22.98
N THR A 109 13.31 -7.33 -22.39
CA THR A 109 12.07 -8.11 -22.24
C THR A 109 11.82 -8.34 -20.75
N LEU A 110 10.63 -8.01 -20.26
CA LEU A 110 10.20 -8.34 -18.91
C LEU A 110 9.44 -9.67 -18.94
N ASN A 111 9.94 -10.66 -18.22
CA ASN A 111 9.32 -11.97 -18.10
C ASN A 111 8.82 -12.16 -16.68
N PHE A 112 7.50 -12.22 -16.51
CA PHE A 112 6.84 -12.38 -15.22
C PHE A 112 6.53 -13.84 -14.97
N TYR A 113 7.11 -14.42 -13.93
CA TYR A 113 6.90 -15.79 -13.54
C TYR A 113 6.05 -15.87 -12.27
N ASN A 114 4.77 -16.23 -12.43
CA ASN A 114 3.91 -16.53 -11.29
C ASN A 114 4.29 -17.90 -10.72
N SER A 115 4.75 -17.92 -9.48
CA SER A 115 5.19 -19.14 -8.81
C SER A 115 4.04 -20.08 -8.42
N GLY A 116 2.81 -19.54 -8.28
CA GLY A 116 1.66 -20.28 -7.77
C GLY A 116 1.76 -20.68 -6.29
N CYS A 117 2.81 -20.27 -5.58
CA CYS A 117 2.88 -20.48 -4.14
C CYS A 117 2.06 -19.41 -3.39
N LEU A 118 1.66 -19.70 -2.16
CA LEU A 118 0.96 -18.72 -1.34
C LEU A 118 1.89 -17.57 -0.92
N THR A 119 1.35 -16.36 -0.78
CA THR A 119 2.12 -15.21 -0.31
C THR A 119 2.81 -15.47 1.02
N SER A 120 2.19 -16.24 1.93
CA SER A 120 2.78 -16.66 3.20
C SER A 120 3.96 -17.65 3.05
N GLU A 121 4.09 -18.33 1.92
CA GLU A 121 5.14 -19.30 1.66
C GLU A 121 6.38 -18.70 1.01
N THR A 122 6.32 -17.46 0.52
CA THR A 122 7.43 -16.81 -0.19
C THR A 122 8.72 -16.76 0.65
N GLY A 123 8.58 -16.62 1.98
CA GLY A 123 9.69 -16.67 2.93
C GLY A 123 10.43 -18.00 3.02
N ALA A 124 9.85 -19.08 2.51
CA ALA A 124 10.47 -20.39 2.44
C ALA A 124 10.89 -20.75 1.01
N GLU A 125 10.13 -20.34 0.00
CA GLU A 125 10.39 -20.68 -1.40
C GLU A 125 11.58 -19.91 -1.99
N VAL A 126 11.66 -18.60 -1.76
CA VAL A 126 12.77 -17.77 -2.28
C VAL A 126 14.14 -18.24 -1.79
N PRO A 127 14.36 -18.52 -0.48
CA PRO A 127 15.62 -19.09 -0.02
C PRO A 127 16.01 -20.41 -0.68
N LYS A 128 15.05 -21.29 -0.95
CA LYS A 128 15.35 -22.56 -1.63
C LYS A 128 15.96 -22.32 -3.01
N LEU A 129 15.39 -21.40 -3.78
CA LEU A 129 15.90 -21.03 -5.10
C LEU A 129 17.31 -20.44 -5.00
N ILE A 130 17.52 -19.48 -4.13
CA ILE A 130 18.80 -18.80 -3.96
C ILE A 130 19.89 -19.74 -3.46
N LEU A 131 19.60 -20.59 -2.46
CA LEU A 131 20.54 -21.56 -1.90
C LEU A 131 20.86 -22.71 -2.86
N ALA A 132 19.91 -23.07 -3.73
CA ALA A 132 20.17 -24.01 -4.82
C ALA A 132 21.07 -23.42 -5.90
N GLY A 133 21.42 -22.16 -5.85
CA GLY A 133 22.19 -21.45 -6.87
C GLY A 133 21.37 -21.20 -8.15
N ASP A 134 20.06 -21.19 -8.04
CA ASP A 134 19.18 -20.87 -9.16
C ASP A 134 19.35 -19.40 -9.54
N THR A 135 19.78 -19.15 -10.77
CA THR A 135 19.98 -17.83 -11.34
C THR A 135 18.94 -17.49 -12.39
N SER A 136 17.82 -18.19 -12.40
CA SER A 136 16.74 -18.01 -13.38
C SER A 136 15.96 -16.72 -13.16
N TYR A 137 16.01 -16.18 -11.93
CA TYR A 137 15.26 -14.98 -11.57
C TYR A 137 16.19 -13.86 -11.16
N ASP A 138 15.88 -12.66 -11.61
CA ASP A 138 16.64 -11.43 -11.35
C ASP A 138 16.01 -10.58 -10.25
N VAL A 139 14.66 -10.59 -10.16
CA VAL A 139 13.88 -9.83 -9.18
C VAL A 139 12.87 -10.74 -8.50
N TYR A 140 12.68 -10.54 -7.20
CA TYR A 140 11.65 -11.20 -6.40
C TYR A 140 10.64 -10.17 -5.89
N HIS A 141 9.39 -10.29 -6.34
CA HIS A 141 8.27 -9.52 -5.81
C HIS A 141 7.58 -10.34 -4.73
N VAL A 142 7.71 -9.91 -3.49
CA VAL A 142 7.28 -10.67 -2.30
C VAL A 142 6.56 -9.77 -1.31
N VAL A 143 5.76 -10.38 -0.43
CA VAL A 143 5.08 -9.62 0.63
C VAL A 143 6.08 -9.05 1.64
N GLN A 144 5.74 -7.89 2.19
CA GLN A 144 6.60 -7.07 3.03
C GLN A 144 7.22 -7.83 4.21
N TRP A 145 6.45 -8.57 5.00
CA TRP A 145 6.99 -9.29 6.17
C TRP A 145 8.01 -10.36 5.79
N ASN A 146 7.83 -11.02 4.65
CA ASN A 146 8.82 -11.97 4.13
C ASN A 146 10.04 -11.25 3.57
N ALA A 147 9.85 -10.10 2.92
CA ALA A 147 10.97 -9.29 2.44
C ALA A 147 11.88 -8.88 3.60
N ALA A 148 11.33 -8.39 4.71
CA ALA A 148 12.09 -8.00 5.90
C ALA A 148 12.85 -9.18 6.51
N LYS A 149 12.22 -10.35 6.63
CA LYS A 149 12.88 -11.57 7.12
C LYS A 149 14.04 -11.99 6.23
N LEU A 150 13.82 -12.07 4.92
CA LEU A 150 14.83 -12.50 3.95
C LEU A 150 15.98 -11.47 3.85
N ALA A 151 15.69 -10.20 4.03
CA ALA A 151 16.69 -9.15 4.15
C ALA A 151 17.61 -9.38 5.34
N ALA A 152 17.04 -9.65 6.53
CA ALA A 152 17.81 -9.93 7.74
C ALA A 152 18.69 -11.19 7.62
N GLU A 153 18.28 -12.15 6.79
CA GLU A 153 19.03 -13.38 6.49
C GLU A 153 20.10 -13.18 5.37
N GLY A 154 20.17 -11.99 4.77
CA GLY A 154 21.20 -11.63 3.78
C GLY A 154 20.95 -12.17 2.36
N TYR A 155 19.71 -12.47 2.00
CA TYR A 155 19.37 -12.99 0.66
C TYR A 155 19.32 -11.92 -0.42
N TYR A 156 19.23 -10.63 -0.08
CA TYR A 156 19.06 -9.56 -1.02
C TYR A 156 20.28 -8.65 -1.15
N LEU A 157 20.36 -7.94 -2.26
CA LEU A 157 21.36 -6.90 -2.47
C LEU A 157 20.91 -5.60 -1.80
N ASN A 158 21.88 -4.85 -1.28
CA ASN A 158 21.59 -3.52 -0.74
C ASN A 158 21.17 -2.56 -1.86
N VAL A 159 20.03 -1.96 -1.70
CA VAL A 159 19.41 -1.03 -2.66
C VAL A 159 20.24 0.23 -2.84
N TYR A 160 20.90 0.71 -1.78
CA TYR A 160 21.78 1.89 -1.86
C TYR A 160 23.00 1.68 -2.77
N ASP A 161 23.37 0.44 -3.06
CA ASP A 161 24.44 0.11 -4.01
C ASP A 161 23.94 0.05 -5.46
N ALA A 162 22.65 0.20 -5.68
CA ALA A 162 22.04 0.13 -7.02
C ALA A 162 22.20 1.47 -7.75
N PRO A 163 22.70 1.48 -9.00
CA PRO A 163 22.80 2.70 -9.78
C PRO A 163 21.42 3.18 -10.25
N TYR A 164 21.28 4.48 -10.44
CA TYR A 164 20.16 5.16 -11.10
C TYR A 164 18.80 5.11 -10.38
N LEU A 165 18.71 4.65 -9.14
CA LEU A 165 17.42 4.53 -8.43
C LEU A 165 16.84 5.87 -8.00
N SER A 166 17.62 6.93 -7.85
CA SER A 166 17.13 8.26 -7.46
C SER A 166 16.13 8.20 -6.31
N LEU A 167 16.55 7.65 -5.15
CA LEU A 167 15.69 7.32 -4.01
C LEU A 167 15.07 8.55 -3.32
N ASP A 168 15.46 9.75 -3.72
CA ASP A 168 14.92 11.04 -3.28
C ASP A 168 13.65 11.46 -4.04
N LYS A 169 13.21 10.69 -5.01
CA LYS A 169 12.09 11.04 -5.89
C LYS A 169 10.73 10.69 -5.31
N PRO A 170 9.66 11.46 -5.65
CA PRO A 170 8.35 11.34 -5.02
C PRO A 170 7.59 10.05 -5.34
N TRP A 171 7.98 9.31 -6.35
CA TRP A 171 7.38 8.00 -6.64
C TRP A 171 7.83 6.88 -5.71
N TRP A 172 8.83 7.13 -4.85
CA TRP A 172 9.21 6.22 -3.78
C TRP A 172 8.44 6.53 -2.50
N ASP A 173 8.10 5.51 -1.74
CA ASP A 173 7.61 5.68 -0.38
C ASP A 173 8.78 5.98 0.56
N ALA A 174 9.04 7.27 0.75
CA ALA A 174 10.18 7.71 1.56
C ALA A 174 10.04 7.29 3.03
N GLU A 175 8.82 7.29 3.58
CA GLU A 175 8.56 6.89 4.96
C GLU A 175 8.81 5.39 5.13
N TYR A 176 8.27 4.55 4.25
CA TYR A 176 8.53 3.12 4.24
C TYR A 176 10.02 2.81 4.13
N MET A 177 10.72 3.44 3.18
CA MET A 177 12.15 3.21 2.99
C MET A 177 12.96 3.63 4.21
N GLN A 178 12.59 4.74 4.85
CA GLN A 178 13.23 5.19 6.09
C GLN A 178 13.02 4.17 7.22
N GLU A 179 11.81 3.66 7.39
CA GLU A 179 11.50 2.66 8.42
C GLU A 179 12.18 1.31 8.14
N MET A 180 12.38 0.94 6.88
CA MET A 180 13.05 -0.31 6.49
C MET A 180 14.57 -0.21 6.40
N THR A 181 15.14 0.99 6.43
CA THR A 181 16.59 1.18 6.44
C THR A 181 17.18 0.77 7.79
N VAL A 182 18.22 -0.02 7.80
CA VAL A 182 18.96 -0.45 9.00
C VAL A 182 20.33 0.22 9.02
N GLY A 183 20.67 0.85 10.15
CA GLY A 183 21.84 1.71 10.21
C GLY A 183 21.67 2.92 9.29
N GLU A 184 22.77 3.41 8.72
CA GLU A 184 22.77 4.60 7.86
C GLU A 184 22.47 4.30 6.39
N ASN A 185 22.79 3.11 5.90
CA ASN A 185 22.84 2.83 4.46
C ASN A 185 22.45 1.39 4.09
N THR A 186 21.62 0.69 4.82
CA THR A 186 21.26 -0.68 4.48
C THR A 186 19.76 -0.81 4.23
N LEU A 187 19.37 -0.95 2.98
CA LEU A 187 18.00 -1.14 2.53
C LEU A 187 17.94 -2.27 1.51
N TYR A 188 17.05 -3.25 1.71
CA TYR A 188 16.97 -4.45 0.89
C TYR A 188 15.67 -4.60 0.10
N ALA A 189 14.70 -3.73 0.32
CA ALA A 189 13.42 -3.74 -0.38
C ALA A 189 13.02 -2.32 -0.78
N LEU A 190 12.28 -2.22 -1.88
CA LEU A 190 11.73 -0.97 -2.39
C LEU A 190 10.22 -1.06 -2.44
N VAL A 191 9.58 0.05 -2.11
CA VAL A 191 8.15 0.28 -2.33
C VAL A 191 7.95 1.65 -2.95
N GLY A 192 7.12 1.73 -3.95
CA GLY A 192 6.81 2.96 -4.65
C GLY A 192 5.48 2.88 -5.39
N ASP A 193 5.22 3.82 -6.27
CA ASP A 193 3.96 3.96 -6.99
C ASP A 193 3.60 2.76 -7.89
N ASN A 194 4.57 1.91 -8.20
CA ASN A 194 4.33 0.65 -8.91
C ASN A 194 3.69 -0.44 -8.03
N ALA A 195 3.70 -0.27 -6.70
CA ALA A 195 3.10 -1.22 -5.76
C ALA A 195 1.62 -0.84 -5.50
N ILE A 196 0.73 -1.23 -6.42
CA ILE A 196 -0.69 -0.89 -6.37
C ILE A 196 -1.35 -1.45 -5.11
N ASP A 197 -0.93 -2.61 -4.64
CA ASP A 197 -1.42 -3.22 -3.42
C ASP A 197 -1.20 -2.37 -2.17
N ARG A 198 -0.19 -1.52 -2.15
CA ARG A 198 -0.02 -0.52 -1.11
C ARG A 198 -1.27 0.35 -0.92
N THR A 199 -1.92 0.76 -2.02
CA THR A 199 -3.16 1.54 -1.96
C THR A 199 -4.38 0.66 -1.66
N ARG A 200 -4.42 -0.56 -2.18
CA ARG A 200 -5.51 -1.52 -1.93
C ARG A 200 -5.56 -2.01 -0.49
N CYS A 201 -4.39 -2.11 0.16
CA CYS A 201 -4.25 -2.58 1.53
C CYS A 201 -4.28 -1.46 2.57
N LEU A 202 -4.73 -0.25 2.22
CA LEU A 202 -4.97 0.81 3.19
C LEU A 202 -6.18 0.47 4.05
N ASP A 203 -5.98 0.52 5.36
CA ASP A 203 -7.08 0.39 6.31
C ASP A 203 -7.88 1.70 6.36
N CYS A 204 -9.20 1.57 6.38
CA CYS A 204 -10.09 2.69 6.51
C CYS A 204 -11.38 2.30 7.25
N VAL A 205 -12.05 3.28 7.81
CA VAL A 205 -13.34 3.10 8.45
C VAL A 205 -14.44 3.42 7.45
N TYR A 206 -15.21 2.41 7.06
CA TYR A 206 -16.44 2.59 6.30
C TYR A 206 -17.59 2.90 7.23
N TYR A 207 -18.45 3.84 6.88
CA TYR A 207 -19.66 4.11 7.64
C TYR A 207 -20.91 4.18 6.77
N ASN A 208 -22.02 3.78 7.35
CA ASN A 208 -23.33 3.86 6.71
C ASN A 208 -23.87 5.28 6.83
N LYS A 209 -23.80 6.05 5.74
CA LYS A 209 -24.22 7.46 5.69
C LYS A 209 -25.71 7.67 6.00
N ASP A 210 -26.58 6.76 5.58
CA ASP A 210 -28.02 6.87 5.85
C ASP A 210 -28.28 6.66 7.34
N MET A 211 -27.62 5.69 7.96
CA MET A 211 -27.73 5.46 9.39
C MET A 211 -27.15 6.65 10.18
N TYR A 212 -26.01 7.18 9.78
CA TYR A 212 -25.41 8.34 10.43
C TYR A 212 -26.34 9.56 10.35
N GLU A 213 -26.95 9.83 9.18
CA GLU A 213 -27.93 10.91 8.98
C GLU A 213 -29.16 10.74 9.88
N ASP A 214 -29.66 9.52 10.05
CA ASP A 214 -30.82 9.25 10.91
C ASP A 214 -30.57 9.65 12.36
N PHE A 215 -29.35 9.46 12.86
CA PHE A 215 -28.97 9.78 14.25
C PHE A 215 -28.46 11.21 14.40
N TYR A 216 -27.63 11.70 13.51
CA TYR A 216 -26.92 12.98 13.63
C TYR A 216 -27.46 14.09 12.74
N ARG A 217 -28.42 13.79 11.86
CA ARG A 217 -29.06 14.77 10.97
C ARG A 217 -28.16 15.43 9.95
N ASP A 218 -26.99 14.84 9.71
CA ASP A 218 -26.00 15.29 8.74
C ASP A 218 -25.33 14.09 8.09
N ARG A 219 -25.66 13.82 6.83
CA ARG A 219 -25.19 12.64 6.08
C ARG A 219 -23.67 12.57 5.94
N ASP A 220 -23.03 13.71 5.80
CA ASP A 220 -21.60 13.86 5.54
C ASP A 220 -20.84 14.45 6.74
N GLY A 221 -21.52 14.69 7.86
CA GLY A 221 -20.97 15.33 9.04
C GLY A 221 -19.74 14.63 9.62
N LEU A 222 -19.67 13.30 9.52
CA LEU A 222 -18.50 12.57 10.02
C LEU A 222 -17.20 12.98 9.30
N TYR A 223 -17.26 13.33 8.01
CA TYR A 223 -16.07 13.84 7.32
C TYR A 223 -15.61 15.17 7.88
N THR A 224 -16.55 16.03 8.26
CA THR A 224 -16.23 17.34 8.90
C THR A 224 -15.57 17.10 10.24
N GLU A 225 -16.10 16.22 11.07
CA GLU A 225 -15.51 15.89 12.37
C GLU A 225 -14.07 15.35 12.23
N VAL A 226 -13.83 14.48 11.24
CA VAL A 226 -12.49 13.97 10.96
C VAL A 226 -11.54 15.08 10.52
N LEU A 227 -11.97 15.95 9.60
CA LEU A 227 -11.15 17.05 9.07
C LEU A 227 -10.83 18.12 10.12
N GLU A 228 -11.73 18.31 11.09
CA GLU A 228 -11.54 19.21 12.23
C GLU A 228 -10.71 18.61 13.38
N GLY A 229 -10.32 17.32 13.25
CA GLY A 229 -9.51 16.63 14.26
C GLY A 229 -10.32 16.09 15.45
N ASN A 230 -11.64 15.99 15.32
CA ASN A 230 -12.54 15.49 16.37
C ASN A 230 -12.70 13.97 16.36
N TRP A 231 -12.05 13.27 15.42
CA TRP A 231 -12.06 11.80 15.36
C TRP A 231 -11.22 11.21 16.49
N THR A 232 -11.86 10.89 17.61
CA THR A 232 -11.25 10.39 18.84
C THR A 232 -11.83 9.05 19.26
N TRP A 233 -11.19 8.37 20.20
CA TRP A 233 -11.70 7.16 20.82
C TRP A 233 -13.08 7.38 21.45
N GLU A 234 -13.28 8.51 22.13
CA GLU A 234 -14.55 8.88 22.73
C GLU A 234 -15.64 9.01 21.67
N MET A 235 -15.34 9.69 20.55
CA MET A 235 -16.31 9.86 19.48
C MET A 235 -16.68 8.53 18.84
N LEU A 236 -15.70 7.65 18.57
CA LEU A 236 -15.97 6.33 18.00
C LEU A 236 -16.84 5.49 18.96
N ARG A 237 -16.53 5.46 20.26
CA ARG A 237 -17.34 4.78 21.26
C ARG A 237 -18.76 5.35 21.36
N GLN A 238 -18.89 6.68 21.34
CA GLN A 238 -20.19 7.34 21.40
C GLN A 238 -21.06 7.00 20.18
N ILE A 239 -20.53 7.13 18.96
CA ILE A 239 -21.25 6.78 17.73
C ILE A 239 -21.67 5.30 17.76
N SER A 240 -20.78 4.42 18.20
CA SER A 240 -21.05 3.00 18.29
C SER A 240 -22.21 2.68 19.21
N SER A 241 -22.25 3.31 20.39
CA SER A 241 -23.33 3.12 21.37
C SER A 241 -24.63 3.78 20.94
N ASP A 242 -24.59 4.97 20.31
CA ASP A 242 -25.78 5.70 19.91
C ASP A 242 -26.61 4.96 18.84
N VAL A 243 -25.94 4.26 17.93
CA VAL A 243 -26.63 3.53 16.86
C VAL A 243 -26.97 2.08 17.21
N TYR A 244 -26.41 1.54 18.30
CA TYR A 244 -26.68 0.17 18.70
C TYR A 244 -28.15 -0.07 19.03
N SER A 245 -28.64 -1.24 18.71
CA SER A 245 -29.92 -1.73 19.18
C SER A 245 -29.89 -3.25 19.26
N ASP A 246 -30.10 -3.76 20.46
CA ASP A 246 -30.37 -5.18 20.72
C ASP A 246 -31.76 -5.54 20.17
N LEU A 247 -31.81 -6.21 19.02
CA LEU A 247 -33.04 -6.53 18.30
C LEU A 247 -33.69 -7.82 18.80
N ASN A 248 -32.89 -8.72 19.38
CA ASN A 248 -33.37 -10.01 19.88
C ASN A 248 -33.59 -10.03 21.40
N ASN A 249 -33.16 -8.97 22.10
CA ASN A 249 -33.26 -8.77 23.56
C ASN A 249 -32.49 -9.83 24.37
N ASP A 250 -31.33 -10.28 23.88
CA ASP A 250 -30.47 -11.22 24.60
C ASP A 250 -29.35 -10.55 25.42
N GLY A 251 -29.14 -9.26 25.23
CA GLY A 251 -28.15 -8.45 25.94
C GLY A 251 -26.73 -8.63 25.44
N VAL A 252 -26.54 -9.23 24.29
CA VAL A 252 -25.22 -9.48 23.68
C VAL A 252 -25.17 -8.94 22.27
N ALA A 253 -24.21 -8.05 21.99
CA ALA A 253 -24.04 -7.51 20.64
C ALA A 253 -23.59 -8.62 19.68
N THR A 254 -24.45 -8.99 18.74
CA THR A 254 -24.24 -10.05 17.75
C THR A 254 -24.64 -9.60 16.35
N ARG A 255 -24.47 -10.49 15.37
CA ARG A 255 -24.88 -10.24 13.97
C ARG A 255 -26.38 -10.09 13.77
N ASP A 256 -27.18 -10.48 14.78
CA ASP A 256 -28.64 -10.40 14.75
C ASP A 256 -29.14 -9.01 15.21
N ASP A 257 -28.23 -8.12 15.59
CA ASP A 257 -28.49 -6.79 16.11
C ASP A 257 -28.13 -5.68 15.11
N ARG A 258 -28.56 -4.47 15.43
CA ARG A 258 -28.01 -3.28 14.77
C ARG A 258 -26.76 -2.87 15.51
N LEU A 259 -25.61 -3.12 14.88
CA LEU A 259 -24.30 -2.84 15.44
C LEU A 259 -23.83 -1.41 15.13
N GLY A 260 -23.14 -0.81 16.07
CA GLY A 260 -22.53 0.51 15.91
C GLY A 260 -21.15 0.47 15.26
N TYR A 261 -20.34 -0.53 15.63
CA TYR A 261 -19.02 -0.74 15.05
C TYR A 261 -18.69 -2.23 14.99
N CYS A 262 -18.07 -2.62 13.87
CA CYS A 262 -17.58 -3.99 13.68
C CYS A 262 -16.09 -3.94 13.40
N ILE A 263 -15.33 -4.75 14.10
CA ILE A 263 -13.89 -4.85 13.99
C ILE A 263 -13.47 -6.33 14.11
N ASN A 264 -12.43 -6.73 13.42
CA ASN A 264 -11.85 -8.06 13.56
C ASN A 264 -10.52 -8.01 14.35
N ASP A 265 -10.11 -9.17 14.84
CA ASP A 265 -8.93 -9.40 15.66
C ASP A 265 -7.62 -9.53 14.87
N TYR A 266 -7.62 -9.19 13.59
CA TYR A 266 -6.47 -9.31 12.69
C TYR A 266 -5.94 -7.94 12.26
N ASN A 267 -5.98 -7.61 10.98
CA ASN A 267 -5.41 -6.38 10.44
C ASN A 267 -5.99 -5.11 11.05
N ASN A 268 -7.28 -5.12 11.47
CA ASN A 268 -7.90 -3.90 12.00
C ASN A 268 -7.33 -3.48 13.37
N LEU A 269 -6.91 -4.43 14.21
CA LEU A 269 -6.21 -4.08 15.46
C LEU A 269 -4.85 -3.46 15.18
N ASP A 270 -4.12 -3.98 14.20
CA ASP A 270 -2.85 -3.41 13.78
C ASP A 270 -3.06 -1.97 13.24
N ALA A 271 -4.11 -1.76 12.43
CA ALA A 271 -4.45 -0.44 11.92
C ALA A 271 -4.77 0.56 13.03
N LEU A 272 -5.54 0.17 14.05
CA LEU A 272 -5.82 1.01 15.21
C LEU A 272 -4.55 1.32 16.01
N PHE A 273 -3.67 0.33 16.21
CA PHE A 273 -2.42 0.52 16.95
C PHE A 273 -1.50 1.52 16.25
N TYR A 274 -1.21 1.29 14.97
CA TYR A 274 -0.32 2.17 14.20
C TYR A 274 -0.97 3.51 13.84
N GLY A 275 -2.28 3.53 13.55
CA GLY A 275 -3.02 4.75 13.23
C GLY A 275 -3.07 5.77 14.37
N THR A 276 -2.89 5.33 15.62
CA THR A 276 -2.74 6.22 16.79
C THR A 276 -1.31 6.72 17.01
N GLY A 277 -0.39 6.34 16.13
CA GLY A 277 1.02 6.68 16.20
C GLY A 277 1.80 5.89 17.24
N ALA A 278 1.32 4.70 17.63
CA ALA A 278 2.13 3.76 18.38
C ALA A 278 3.28 3.24 17.52
N ARG A 279 4.41 2.98 18.14
CA ARG A 279 5.59 2.41 17.47
C ARG A 279 6.09 1.21 18.24
N VAL A 280 6.52 0.19 17.50
CA VAL A 280 7.17 -1.01 18.06
C VAL A 280 8.64 -0.72 18.29
N THR A 281 9.25 0.01 17.36
CA THR A 281 10.66 0.38 17.40
C THR A 281 10.84 1.87 17.14
N GLU A 282 11.91 2.40 17.68
CA GLU A 282 12.52 3.69 17.32
C GLU A 282 13.98 3.47 16.97
N ARG A 283 14.59 4.42 16.24
CA ARG A 283 15.99 4.31 15.85
C ARG A 283 16.87 4.97 16.89
N ASP A 284 17.98 4.30 17.23
CA ASP A 284 19.03 4.89 18.05
C ASP A 284 19.94 5.84 17.22
N GLU A 285 20.99 6.37 17.87
CA GLU A 285 21.93 7.30 17.24
C GLU A 285 22.70 6.69 16.06
N GLU A 286 22.84 5.38 16.02
CA GLU A 286 23.46 4.60 14.94
C GLU A 286 22.45 4.15 13.87
N GLY A 287 21.18 4.55 13.97
CA GLY A 287 20.11 4.17 13.06
C GLY A 287 19.61 2.74 13.23
N MET A 288 19.95 2.07 14.34
CA MET A 288 19.52 0.71 14.62
C MET A 288 18.15 0.70 15.31
N PRO A 289 17.24 -0.21 14.93
CA PRO A 289 15.91 -0.30 15.56
C PRO A 289 16.02 -0.81 17.00
N THR A 290 15.46 -0.05 17.94
CA THR A 290 15.35 -0.41 19.36
C THR A 290 13.90 -0.53 19.77
N LEU A 291 13.56 -1.52 20.60
CA LEU A 291 12.18 -1.75 21.05
C LEU A 291 11.72 -0.64 22.01
N VAL A 292 10.54 -0.05 21.74
CA VAL A 292 9.95 1.02 22.53
C VAL A 292 8.52 0.72 23.00
N LEU A 293 8.07 -0.52 22.92
CA LEU A 293 6.70 -0.93 23.28
C LEU A 293 6.37 -0.70 24.77
N ASN A 294 7.35 -0.77 25.65
CA ASN A 294 7.11 -0.68 27.10
C ASN A 294 7.13 0.78 27.57
N ASN A 295 6.12 1.55 27.20
CA ASN A 295 5.93 2.93 27.64
C ASN A 295 4.46 3.23 27.94
N GLU A 296 4.20 4.34 28.63
CA GLU A 296 2.86 4.76 29.06
C GLU A 296 1.92 5.04 27.87
N ARG A 297 2.42 5.60 26.78
CA ARG A 297 1.63 5.88 25.59
C ARG A 297 1.07 4.60 24.98
N VAL A 298 1.92 3.58 24.79
CA VAL A 298 1.50 2.29 24.24
C VAL A 298 0.52 1.59 25.18
N ALA A 299 0.76 1.65 26.49
CA ALA A 299 -0.17 1.10 27.49
C ALA A 299 -1.55 1.75 27.37
N ASN A 300 -1.63 3.08 27.27
CA ASN A 300 -2.89 3.81 27.11
C ASN A 300 -3.60 3.45 25.80
N ILE A 301 -2.88 3.31 24.68
CA ILE A 301 -3.45 2.90 23.39
C ILE A 301 -4.05 1.49 23.50
N ILE A 302 -3.36 0.55 24.15
CA ILE A 302 -3.87 -0.81 24.36
C ILE A 302 -5.13 -0.77 25.24
N GLU A 303 -5.17 0.08 26.26
CA GLU A 303 -6.32 0.28 27.12
C GLU A 303 -7.51 0.85 26.32
N ASP A 304 -7.30 1.85 25.48
CA ASP A 304 -8.34 2.41 24.60
C ASP A 304 -8.90 1.40 23.61
N VAL A 305 -8.04 0.58 22.99
CA VAL A 305 -8.45 -0.53 22.11
C VAL A 305 -9.27 -1.56 22.90
N TYR A 306 -8.82 -1.91 24.09
CA TYR A 306 -9.56 -2.83 24.97
C TYR A 306 -10.94 -2.29 25.35
N GLU A 307 -11.03 -1.03 25.75
CA GLU A 307 -12.30 -0.36 26.08
C GLU A 307 -13.24 -0.32 24.86
N LEU A 308 -12.71 -0.04 23.68
CA LEU A 308 -13.49 -0.07 22.44
C LEU A 308 -14.06 -1.48 22.16
N CYS A 309 -13.19 -2.49 22.17
CA CYS A 309 -13.56 -3.83 21.70
C CYS A 309 -14.42 -4.60 22.71
N PHE A 310 -14.23 -4.39 24.02
CA PHE A 310 -14.81 -5.26 25.06
C PHE A 310 -15.76 -4.55 26.01
N ASN A 311 -15.68 -3.23 26.14
CA ASN A 311 -16.48 -2.47 27.12
C ASN A 311 -17.41 -1.45 26.47
N THR A 312 -17.36 -1.26 25.15
CA THR A 312 -18.25 -0.33 24.44
C THR A 312 -19.47 -1.07 23.91
N GLU A 313 -20.65 -0.59 24.31
CA GLU A 313 -21.92 -1.13 23.84
C GLU A 313 -22.06 -0.96 22.32
N GLY A 314 -22.54 -2.01 21.66
CA GLY A 314 -22.75 -1.98 20.21
C GLY A 314 -21.51 -2.22 19.37
N VAL A 315 -20.38 -2.51 19.95
CA VAL A 315 -19.18 -2.97 19.23
C VAL A 315 -19.20 -4.50 19.13
N TYR A 316 -19.01 -4.99 17.93
CA TYR A 316 -18.86 -6.42 17.63
C TYR A 316 -17.41 -6.71 17.24
N PHE A 317 -16.75 -7.49 18.09
CA PHE A 317 -15.34 -7.89 17.95
C PHE A 317 -15.21 -9.40 17.73
#